data_2f38767fd39f111140086c4d0ea26594
#
_entry.id   2f38767fd39f111140086c4d0ea26594
#
_cell.length_a   1.000
_cell.length_b   1.000
_cell.length_c   1.000
_cell.angle_alpha   90.00
_cell.angle_beta   90.00
_cell.angle_gamma   90.00
#
_symmetry.space_group_name_H-M   'P 1'
#
loop_
_entity.id
_entity.type
_entity.pdbx_description
1 polymer ?
#
loop_
_entity_poly.entity_id
_entity_poly.type
_entity_poly.pdbx_seq_one_letter_code
_entity_poly.pdbx_strand_id
1 'polypeptide(L)'
;MNRDTFEKEIGWIHSEKIAKFATYCVNNLPDYFFTVPASSSGKYHPSYALGDGGLVRHTKAAVSIAHELFNLEMFPFTNDEQDLIIVSLILHDGLKQGDGNGKRTVFDHPIFAANFVKRCNIESQLLTDEQEAFVVNAIESHMGQWNTS
;
A
#
# COMPACT_ATOMS: atom_id res chain seq x y z
N MET A 1 18.28 -2.47 -5.39
CA MET A 1 16.87 -2.25 -5.09
C MET A 1 16.51 -0.78 -5.22
N ASN A 2 15.37 -0.50 -5.81
CA ASN A 2 15.03 0.87 -6.16
C ASN A 2 13.93 1.42 -5.26
N ARG A 3 14.30 2.20 -4.25
CA ARG A 3 13.37 2.85 -3.32
C ARG A 3 12.62 4.02 -3.96
N ASP A 4 13.05 4.46 -5.16
CA ASP A 4 12.37 5.51 -5.91
C ASP A 4 11.21 4.95 -6.74
N THR A 5 10.91 3.67 -6.61
CA THR A 5 9.90 2.96 -7.39
C THR A 5 8.54 3.67 -7.40
N PHE A 6 8.15 4.28 -6.28
CA PHE A 6 6.85 4.95 -6.16
C PHE A 6 6.94 6.48 -6.23
N GLU A 7 8.04 7.02 -6.71
CA GLU A 7 8.23 8.46 -6.77
C GLU A 7 7.11 9.17 -7.54
N LYS A 8 6.69 8.60 -8.67
CA LYS A 8 5.60 9.16 -9.47
C LYS A 8 4.28 9.15 -8.70
N GLU A 9 3.96 8.03 -8.08
CA GLU A 9 2.70 7.89 -7.35
C GLU A 9 2.67 8.76 -6.10
N ILE A 10 3.77 8.84 -5.39
CA ILE A 10 3.88 9.72 -4.22
C ILE A 10 3.74 11.18 -4.67
N GLY A 11 4.20 11.51 -5.86
CA GLY A 11 4.05 12.85 -6.45
C GLY A 11 2.59 13.27 -6.64
N TRP A 12 1.65 12.34 -6.64
CA TRP A 12 0.22 12.65 -6.72
C TRP A 12 -0.39 13.05 -5.38
N ILE A 13 0.34 12.88 -4.28
CA ILE A 13 -0.13 13.22 -2.93
C ILE A 13 -0.04 14.74 -2.75
N HIS A 14 -1.13 15.36 -2.30
CA HIS A 14 -1.21 16.82 -2.14
C HIS A 14 -0.51 17.31 -0.88
N SER A 15 -0.64 16.59 0.23
CA SER A 15 -0.07 16.99 1.52
C SER A 15 1.40 16.61 1.58
N GLU A 16 2.25 17.58 1.88
CA GLU A 16 3.68 17.34 2.05
C GLU A 16 3.96 16.33 3.16
N LYS A 17 3.23 16.43 4.28
CA LYS A 17 3.41 15.50 5.40
C LYS A 17 3.02 14.07 5.03
N ILE A 18 1.90 13.91 4.32
CA ILE A 18 1.45 12.59 3.89
C ILE A 18 2.43 12.01 2.87
N ALA A 19 2.93 12.84 1.94
CA ALA A 19 3.94 12.40 0.98
C ALA A 19 5.23 11.95 1.68
N LYS A 20 5.66 12.69 2.68
CA LYS A 20 6.82 12.31 3.48
C LYS A 20 6.60 11.00 4.24
N PHE A 21 5.39 10.80 4.76
CA PHE A 21 5.04 9.55 5.42
C PHE A 21 5.12 8.38 4.44
N ALA A 22 4.57 8.54 3.23
CA ALA A 22 4.61 7.51 2.20
C ALA A 22 6.06 7.14 1.86
N THR A 23 6.91 8.15 1.68
CA THR A 23 8.34 7.93 1.41
C THR A 23 9.01 7.20 2.56
N TYR A 24 8.75 7.62 3.79
CA TYR A 24 9.30 6.95 4.95
C TYR A 24 8.93 5.47 4.99
N CYS A 25 7.66 5.18 4.76
CA CYS A 25 7.18 3.80 4.76
C CYS A 25 7.80 2.97 3.65
N VAL A 26 7.85 3.50 2.43
CA VAL A 26 8.45 2.78 1.29
C VAL A 26 9.91 2.45 1.57
N ASN A 27 10.65 3.39 2.18
CA ASN A 27 12.05 3.17 2.53
C ASN A 27 12.23 2.09 3.60
N ASN A 28 11.19 1.76 4.34
CA ASN A 28 11.23 0.77 5.41
C ASN A 28 10.52 -0.54 5.05
N LEU A 29 9.99 -0.66 3.82
CA LEU A 29 9.41 -1.92 3.39
C LEU A 29 10.47 -3.01 3.27
N PRO A 30 10.11 -4.27 3.51
CA PRO A 30 11.07 -5.37 3.35
C PRO A 30 11.52 -5.47 1.89
N ASP A 31 12.76 -5.90 1.70
CA ASP A 31 13.36 -6.00 0.37
C ASP A 31 12.56 -6.88 -0.58
N TYR A 32 11.95 -7.95 -0.06
CA TYR A 32 11.20 -8.87 -0.91
C TYR A 32 10.04 -8.18 -1.63
N PHE A 33 9.48 -7.11 -1.04
CA PHE A 33 8.35 -6.40 -1.66
C PHE A 33 8.67 -6.00 -3.10
N PHE A 34 9.90 -5.63 -3.37
CA PHE A 34 10.31 -5.10 -4.67
C PHE A 34 10.62 -6.18 -5.70
N THR A 35 10.66 -7.44 -5.30
CA THR A 35 11.09 -8.52 -6.19
C THR A 35 10.05 -9.61 -6.38
N VAL A 36 9.14 -9.82 -5.44
CA VAL A 36 8.22 -10.95 -5.51
C VAL A 36 7.07 -10.70 -6.48
N PRO A 37 6.42 -11.79 -6.98
CA PRO A 37 5.18 -11.66 -7.74
C PRO A 37 4.02 -11.25 -6.83
N ALA A 38 2.92 -10.80 -7.42
CA ALA A 38 1.75 -10.34 -6.67
C ALA A 38 1.08 -11.48 -5.90
N SER A 39 1.22 -12.70 -6.36
CA SER A 39 0.66 -13.89 -5.71
C SER A 39 1.66 -15.03 -5.82
N SER A 40 1.74 -15.86 -4.78
CA SER A 40 2.59 -17.04 -4.78
C SER A 40 2.28 -18.00 -5.92
N SER A 41 1.00 -18.13 -6.30
CA SER A 41 0.57 -19.00 -7.36
C SER A 41 0.45 -18.31 -8.72
N GLY A 42 0.35 -17.00 -8.74
CA GLY A 42 0.07 -16.21 -9.95
C GLY A 42 -1.31 -16.45 -10.52
N LYS A 43 -2.16 -17.21 -9.82
CA LYS A 43 -3.41 -17.73 -10.38
C LYS A 43 -4.48 -16.67 -10.63
N TYR A 44 -4.53 -15.65 -9.77
CA TYR A 44 -5.62 -14.68 -9.79
C TYR A 44 -5.20 -13.28 -10.23
N HIS A 45 -4.02 -13.16 -10.82
CA HIS A 45 -3.50 -11.86 -11.22
C HIS A 45 -3.19 -11.82 -12.71
N PRO A 46 -3.32 -10.64 -13.34
CA PRO A 46 -2.94 -10.50 -14.76
C PRO A 46 -1.43 -10.68 -14.93
N SER A 47 -1.04 -10.89 -16.18
CA SER A 47 0.36 -11.23 -16.50
C SER A 47 1.37 -10.21 -16.01
N TYR A 48 1.03 -8.92 -16.00
CA TYR A 48 1.96 -7.89 -15.53
C TYR A 48 2.29 -8.01 -14.04
N ALA A 49 1.46 -8.72 -13.28
CA ALA A 49 1.65 -8.92 -11.84
C ALA A 49 2.37 -10.22 -11.51
N LEU A 50 2.74 -11.01 -12.54
CA LEU A 50 3.47 -12.26 -12.35
C LEU A 50 4.97 -12.01 -12.42
N GLY A 51 5.74 -12.95 -11.87
CA GLY A 51 7.19 -12.93 -11.94
C GLY A 51 7.82 -11.84 -11.08
N ASP A 52 9.11 -11.62 -11.30
CA ASP A 52 9.90 -10.67 -10.51
C ASP A 52 9.32 -9.26 -10.63
N GLY A 53 9.13 -8.61 -9.49
CA GLY A 53 8.58 -7.27 -9.45
C GLY A 53 7.08 -7.20 -9.70
N GLY A 54 6.39 -8.35 -9.79
CA GLY A 54 4.95 -8.39 -10.03
C GLY A 54 4.13 -7.69 -8.97
N LEU A 55 4.54 -7.78 -7.70
CA LEU A 55 3.85 -7.12 -6.60
C LEU A 55 3.91 -5.61 -6.76
N VAL A 56 5.07 -5.07 -7.11
CA VAL A 56 5.22 -3.63 -7.36
C VAL A 56 4.30 -3.20 -8.52
N ARG A 57 4.31 -3.94 -9.63
CA ARG A 57 3.49 -3.58 -10.79
C ARG A 57 2.00 -3.64 -10.45
N HIS A 58 1.58 -4.64 -9.67
CA HIS A 58 0.21 -4.74 -9.19
C HIS A 58 -0.17 -3.53 -8.34
N THR A 59 0.70 -3.16 -7.42
CA THR A 59 0.48 -2.01 -6.54
C THR A 59 0.39 -0.72 -7.34
N LYS A 60 1.29 -0.51 -8.30
CA LYS A 60 1.26 0.69 -9.16
C LYS A 60 -0.03 0.76 -9.98
N ALA A 61 -0.49 -0.39 -10.48
CA ALA A 61 -1.75 -0.43 -11.23
C ALA A 61 -2.93 0.00 -10.37
N ALA A 62 -2.98 -0.48 -9.13
CA ALA A 62 -4.05 -0.11 -8.19
C ALA A 62 -4.05 1.38 -7.90
N VAL A 63 -2.87 1.96 -7.64
CA VAL A 63 -2.76 3.39 -7.37
C VAL A 63 -3.16 4.22 -8.60
N SER A 64 -2.74 3.79 -9.79
CA SER A 64 -3.10 4.49 -11.04
C SER A 64 -4.60 4.48 -11.29
N ILE A 65 -5.26 3.36 -11.04
CA ILE A 65 -6.72 3.27 -11.19
C ILE A 65 -7.41 4.23 -10.23
N ALA A 66 -6.97 4.26 -8.96
CA ALA A 66 -7.55 5.18 -7.98
C ALA A 66 -7.34 6.64 -8.40
N HIS A 67 -6.16 6.97 -8.89
CA HIS A 67 -5.84 8.32 -9.32
C HIS A 67 -6.77 8.77 -10.47
N GLU A 68 -7.04 7.88 -11.40
CA GLU A 68 -7.99 8.18 -12.48
C GLU A 68 -9.41 8.37 -11.94
N LEU A 69 -9.84 7.52 -10.99
CA LEU A 69 -11.17 7.62 -10.40
C LEU A 69 -11.38 8.94 -9.65
N PHE A 70 -10.34 9.51 -9.08
CA PHE A 70 -10.45 10.79 -8.37
C PHE A 70 -10.89 11.94 -9.29
N ASN A 71 -10.74 11.79 -10.60
CA ASN A 71 -11.16 12.79 -11.56
C ASN A 71 -12.64 12.70 -11.92
N LEU A 72 -13.34 11.68 -11.43
CA LEU A 72 -14.76 11.49 -11.74
C LEU A 72 -15.63 12.13 -10.67
N GLU A 73 -16.62 12.91 -11.08
CA GLU A 73 -17.50 13.62 -10.15
C GLU A 73 -18.27 12.68 -9.23
N MET A 74 -18.52 11.45 -9.67
CA MET A 74 -19.23 10.47 -8.86
C MET A 74 -18.41 9.96 -7.69
N PHE A 75 -17.13 10.32 -7.61
CA PHE A 75 -16.24 9.93 -6.52
C PHE A 75 -15.65 11.20 -5.88
N PRO A 76 -16.45 11.97 -5.12
CA PRO A 76 -16.03 13.29 -4.64
C PRO A 76 -15.18 13.20 -3.37
N PHE A 77 -13.99 12.63 -3.47
CA PHE A 77 -13.05 12.55 -2.35
C PHE A 77 -12.35 13.89 -2.14
N THR A 78 -12.16 14.27 -0.88
CA THR A 78 -11.34 15.44 -0.54
C THR A 78 -9.88 15.13 -0.87
N ASN A 79 -9.03 16.19 -0.93
CA ASN A 79 -7.60 15.99 -1.15
C ASN A 79 -7.00 15.10 -0.08
N ASP A 80 -7.37 15.29 1.17
CA ASP A 80 -6.84 14.49 2.27
C ASP A 80 -7.23 13.02 2.10
N GLU A 81 -8.50 12.75 1.75
CA GLU A 81 -8.96 11.40 1.49
C GLU A 81 -8.23 10.76 0.31
N GLN A 82 -8.04 11.50 -0.78
CA GLN A 82 -7.30 11.01 -1.94
C GLN A 82 -5.87 10.62 -1.54
N ASP A 83 -5.21 11.48 -0.77
CA ASP A 83 -3.84 11.25 -0.31
C ASP A 83 -3.76 9.98 0.54
N LEU A 84 -4.68 9.81 1.47
CA LEU A 84 -4.68 8.65 2.36
C LEU A 84 -5.03 7.35 1.62
N ILE A 85 -5.88 7.44 0.60
CA ILE A 85 -6.16 6.28 -0.27
C ILE A 85 -4.91 5.86 -1.03
N ILE A 86 -4.17 6.82 -1.58
CA ILE A 86 -2.91 6.51 -2.28
C ILE A 86 -1.94 5.80 -1.34
N VAL A 87 -1.74 6.34 -0.14
CA VAL A 87 -0.85 5.72 0.85
C VAL A 87 -1.32 4.30 1.18
N SER A 88 -2.62 4.14 1.42
CA SER A 88 -3.19 2.84 1.77
C SER A 88 -2.94 1.80 0.67
N LEU A 89 -3.11 2.21 -0.59
CA LEU A 89 -2.89 1.30 -1.71
C LEU A 89 -1.42 0.94 -1.90
N ILE A 90 -0.52 1.90 -1.72
CA ILE A 90 0.92 1.62 -1.81
C ILE A 90 1.31 0.57 -0.76
N LEU A 91 0.76 0.65 0.44
CA LEU A 91 1.20 -0.16 1.57
C LEU A 91 0.36 -1.40 1.83
N HIS A 92 -0.81 -1.55 1.18
CA HIS A 92 -1.75 -2.61 1.57
C HIS A 92 -1.18 -4.02 1.47
N ASP A 93 -0.30 -4.28 0.53
CA ASP A 93 0.38 -5.56 0.38
C ASP A 93 1.85 -5.49 0.78
N GLY A 94 2.23 -4.46 1.54
CA GLY A 94 3.63 -4.18 1.89
C GLY A 94 4.31 -5.32 2.63
N LEU A 95 3.57 -6.07 3.43
CA LEU A 95 4.10 -7.22 4.16
C LEU A 95 3.39 -8.50 3.74
N LYS A 96 3.21 -8.68 2.43
CA LYS A 96 2.47 -9.81 1.89
C LYS A 96 3.05 -11.16 2.29
N GLN A 97 4.35 -11.24 2.52
CA GLN A 97 5.02 -12.45 3.01
C GLN A 97 5.41 -12.30 4.49
N GLY A 98 4.67 -11.48 5.23
CA GLY A 98 4.90 -11.27 6.64
C GLY A 98 6.22 -10.55 6.90
N ASP A 99 6.99 -11.05 7.84
CA ASP A 99 8.26 -10.44 8.25
C ASP A 99 9.43 -10.78 7.32
N GLY A 100 9.16 -11.49 6.22
CA GLY A 100 10.20 -11.82 5.25
C GLY A 100 10.81 -13.19 5.43
N ASN A 101 10.41 -13.95 6.45
CA ASN A 101 10.94 -15.27 6.69
C ASN A 101 10.29 -16.36 5.82
N GLY A 102 9.12 -16.06 5.28
CA GLY A 102 8.40 -17.00 4.41
C GLY A 102 8.54 -16.59 2.95
N LYS A 103 8.16 -17.52 2.06
CA LYS A 103 8.19 -17.27 0.62
C LYS A 103 6.79 -17.32 0.01
N ARG A 104 5.77 -17.40 0.85
CA ARG A 104 4.36 -17.47 0.43
C ARG A 104 3.60 -16.28 0.96
N THR A 105 2.51 -15.95 0.28
CA THR A 105 1.55 -14.98 0.80
C THR A 105 1.05 -15.45 2.16
N VAL A 106 1.08 -14.55 3.14
CA VAL A 106 0.61 -14.82 4.49
C VAL A 106 -0.84 -14.34 4.60
N PHE A 107 -1.74 -15.20 5.11
CA PHE A 107 -3.15 -14.86 5.23
C PHE A 107 -3.36 -13.60 6.06
N ASP A 108 -2.58 -13.42 7.13
CA ASP A 108 -2.71 -12.27 8.04
C ASP A 108 -1.94 -11.03 7.56
N HIS A 109 -1.52 -11.00 6.28
CA HIS A 109 -0.71 -9.88 5.80
C HIS A 109 -1.36 -8.50 5.97
N PRO A 110 -2.71 -8.35 5.94
CA PRO A 110 -3.29 -7.03 6.23
C PRO A 110 -3.00 -6.56 7.66
N ILE A 111 -2.97 -7.49 8.61
CA ILE A 111 -2.66 -7.15 10.01
C ILE A 111 -1.20 -6.71 10.13
N PHE A 112 -0.28 -7.43 9.48
CA PHE A 112 1.13 -7.05 9.47
C PHE A 112 1.33 -5.68 8.84
N ALA A 113 0.65 -5.42 7.72
CA ALA A 113 0.76 -4.13 7.04
C ALA A 113 0.20 -3.00 7.91
N ALA A 114 -0.92 -3.22 8.58
CA ALA A 114 -1.49 -2.22 9.48
C ALA A 114 -0.56 -1.92 10.65
N ASN A 115 0.04 -2.95 11.24
CA ASN A 115 1.01 -2.77 12.32
C ASN A 115 2.26 -2.04 11.84
N PHE A 116 2.69 -2.31 10.62
CA PHE A 116 3.80 -1.60 9.99
C PHE A 116 3.51 -0.10 9.89
N VAL A 117 2.29 0.26 9.44
CA VAL A 117 1.87 1.65 9.35
C VAL A 117 1.91 2.32 10.72
N LYS A 118 1.39 1.65 11.74
CA LYS A 118 1.38 2.20 13.10
C LYS A 118 2.81 2.45 13.59
N ARG A 119 3.71 1.49 13.36
CA ARG A 119 5.10 1.64 13.75
C ARG A 119 5.77 2.81 13.02
N CYS A 120 5.55 2.91 11.70
CA CYS A 120 6.11 4.00 10.91
C CYS A 120 5.61 5.35 11.41
N ASN A 121 4.35 5.43 11.82
CA ASN A 121 3.82 6.70 12.33
C ASN A 121 4.34 7.03 13.73
N ILE A 122 4.56 6.04 14.57
CA ILE A 122 5.21 6.26 15.86
C ILE A 122 6.61 6.84 15.64
N GLU A 123 7.35 6.31 14.68
CA GLU A 123 8.72 6.72 14.39
C GLU A 123 8.79 8.08 13.71
N SER A 124 7.90 8.36 12.77
CA SER A 124 7.94 9.57 11.95
C SER A 124 7.07 10.70 12.49
N GLN A 125 5.97 10.37 13.16
CA GLN A 125 5.00 11.32 13.69
C GLN A 125 4.45 12.28 12.63
N LEU A 126 4.22 11.76 11.42
CA LEU A 126 3.78 12.58 10.29
C LEU A 126 2.27 12.57 10.08
N LEU A 127 1.57 11.54 10.52
CA LEU A 127 0.11 11.44 10.41
C LEU A 127 -0.56 11.79 11.73
N THR A 128 -1.73 12.43 11.65
CA THR A 128 -2.60 12.58 12.82
C THR A 128 -3.18 11.22 13.18
N ASP A 129 -3.75 11.10 14.37
CA ASP A 129 -4.40 9.88 14.81
C ASP A 129 -5.55 9.49 13.87
N GLU A 130 -6.30 10.47 13.38
CA GLU A 130 -7.40 10.22 12.45
C GLU A 130 -6.90 9.72 11.11
N GLN A 131 -5.81 10.29 10.60
CA GLN A 131 -5.20 9.87 9.35
C GLN A 131 -4.64 8.44 9.48
N GLU A 132 -3.96 8.15 10.57
CA GLU A 132 -3.47 6.81 10.83
C GLU A 132 -4.62 5.81 10.86
N ALA A 133 -5.70 6.13 11.58
CA ALA A 133 -6.86 5.25 11.68
C ALA A 133 -7.47 4.97 10.30
N PHE A 134 -7.55 5.99 9.44
CA PHE A 134 -8.05 5.82 8.08
C PHE A 134 -7.23 4.80 7.32
N VAL A 135 -5.90 4.96 7.32
CA VAL A 135 -5.00 4.07 6.59
C VAL A 135 -5.05 2.66 7.15
N VAL A 136 -5.01 2.52 8.47
CA VAL A 136 -5.08 1.22 9.14
C VAL A 136 -6.38 0.49 8.79
N ASN A 137 -7.51 1.18 8.89
CA ASN A 137 -8.80 0.58 8.57
C ASN A 137 -8.90 0.16 7.11
N ALA A 138 -8.40 1.00 6.21
CA ALA A 138 -8.40 0.69 4.78
C ALA A 138 -7.57 -0.56 4.49
N ILE A 139 -6.41 -0.68 5.09
CA ILE A 139 -5.53 -1.84 4.89
C ILE A 139 -6.15 -3.11 5.51
N GLU A 140 -6.66 -3.02 6.73
CA GLU A 140 -7.23 -4.18 7.41
C GLU A 140 -8.45 -4.74 6.69
N SER A 141 -9.15 -3.91 5.93
CA SER A 141 -10.37 -4.33 5.25
C SER A 141 -10.17 -4.66 3.77
N HIS A 142 -8.94 -4.63 3.26
CA HIS A 142 -8.77 -4.87 1.82
C HIS A 142 -9.09 -6.30 1.38
N MET A 143 -9.17 -7.25 2.29
CA MET A 143 -9.68 -8.59 2.00
C MET A 143 -11.16 -8.73 2.34
N GLY A 144 -11.83 -7.65 2.52
CA GLY A 144 -13.23 -7.39 2.83
C GLY A 144 -14.14 -8.59 3.04
N GLN A 145 -14.56 -9.22 1.97
CA GLN A 145 -15.51 -10.33 2.01
C GLN A 145 -14.98 -11.57 2.75
N TRP A 146 -13.69 -11.67 2.96
CA TRP A 146 -13.05 -12.78 3.68
C TRP A 146 -12.80 -12.44 5.13
N ASN A 147 -12.90 -11.17 5.48
CA ASN A 147 -12.69 -10.67 6.82
C ASN A 147 -14.03 -10.28 7.41
N THR A 148 -14.77 -11.28 7.84
CA THR A 148 -16.19 -11.15 8.17
C THR A 148 -16.49 -10.79 9.62
N SER A 149 -15.51 -10.58 10.41
CA SER A 149 -15.73 -10.26 11.81
C SER A 149 -16.36 -8.90 12.03
#